data_d045d10a806f42c0ab8d50659dc6b4b0
#
_entry.id   d045d10a806f42c0ab8d50659dc6b4b0
#
_cell.length_a   1.000
_cell.length_b   1.000
_cell.length_c   1.000
_cell.angle_alpha   90.00
_cell.angle_beta   90.00
_cell.angle_gamma   90.00
#
_symmetry.space_group_name_H-M   'P 1'
#
loop_
_entity.id
_entity.type
_entity.pdbx_description
1 polymer ?
#
loop_
_entity_poly.entity_id
_entity_poly.type
_entity_poly.pdbx_seq_one_letter_code
_entity_poly.pdbx_strand_id
1 'polypeptide(L)'
;ELGMELAHSLVTHTLVVNRSGEPFNFAEALLVDGKLHYFLTSCTPFRDENGRLSGMVSVYSDMTEIALTQQRSQQMVAQTVNAFVRAIEAVDTYLRGQSAFTAQLAVALACGLGHSDAETLATLRTAANLSHVGMIQLPKELLTKTGMLSEEERALLRKHVGFARDALADIDFGLPVLEAITQMYE
;
A
#
# COMPACT_ATOMS: atom_id res chain seq x y z
N GLU A 1 -25.13 -17.08 -15.48
CA GLU A 1 -23.66 -16.96 -15.28
C GLU A 1 -23.26 -17.20 -13.81
N LEU A 2 -24.00 -16.64 -12.84
CA LEU A 2 -23.76 -16.85 -11.40
C LEU A 2 -23.65 -18.33 -11.02
N GLY A 3 -24.48 -19.18 -11.63
CA GLY A 3 -24.52 -20.62 -11.32
C GLY A 3 -23.24 -21.36 -11.67
N MET A 4 -22.50 -20.96 -12.69
CA MET A 4 -21.29 -21.66 -13.15
C MET A 4 -20.07 -21.32 -12.32
N GLU A 5 -19.88 -20.03 -11.98
CA GLU A 5 -18.75 -19.60 -11.11
C GLU A 5 -18.93 -20.11 -9.67
N LEU A 6 -20.15 -19.99 -9.15
CA LEU A 6 -20.47 -20.51 -7.82
C LEU A 6 -20.30 -22.04 -7.74
N ALA A 7 -20.70 -22.75 -8.80
CA ALA A 7 -20.52 -24.21 -8.88
C ALA A 7 -19.03 -24.59 -8.93
N HIS A 8 -18.21 -23.85 -9.67
CA HIS A 8 -16.76 -24.07 -9.72
C HIS A 8 -16.10 -23.81 -8.37
N SER A 9 -16.46 -22.71 -7.72
CA SER A 9 -16.00 -22.37 -6.36
C SER A 9 -16.37 -23.47 -5.36
N LEU A 10 -17.63 -23.89 -5.33
CA LEU A 10 -18.13 -24.99 -4.47
C LEU A 10 -17.36 -26.30 -4.67
N VAL A 11 -17.09 -26.68 -5.92
CA VAL A 11 -16.30 -27.89 -6.21
C VAL A 11 -14.89 -27.75 -5.65
N THR A 12 -14.24 -26.62 -5.85
CA THR A 12 -12.90 -26.35 -5.34
C THR A 12 -12.88 -26.42 -3.80
N HIS A 13 -13.81 -25.75 -3.14
CA HIS A 13 -13.92 -25.75 -1.67
C HIS A 13 -14.18 -27.17 -1.14
N THR A 14 -15.06 -27.90 -1.80
CA THR A 14 -15.37 -29.30 -1.42
C THR A 14 -14.13 -30.18 -1.50
N LEU A 15 -13.32 -30.03 -2.55
CA LEU A 15 -12.08 -30.80 -2.72
C LEU A 15 -11.06 -30.49 -1.62
N VAL A 16 -10.89 -29.20 -1.28
CA VAL A 16 -9.95 -28.78 -0.23
C VAL A 16 -10.39 -29.30 1.14
N VAL A 17 -11.66 -29.09 1.51
CA VAL A 17 -12.19 -29.48 2.81
C VAL A 17 -12.26 -31.01 2.94
N ASN A 18 -12.63 -31.74 1.88
CA ASN A 18 -12.61 -33.20 1.88
C ASN A 18 -11.21 -33.76 2.07
N ARG A 19 -10.20 -33.09 1.53
CA ARG A 19 -8.80 -33.54 1.62
C ARG A 19 -8.19 -33.28 2.99
N SER A 20 -8.50 -32.11 3.59
CA SER A 20 -8.00 -31.72 4.91
C SER A 20 -8.82 -32.33 6.04
N GLY A 21 -10.14 -32.46 5.85
CA GLY A 21 -11.10 -32.81 6.89
C GLY A 21 -11.30 -31.73 7.96
N GLU A 22 -10.75 -30.52 7.74
CA GLU A 22 -10.75 -29.38 8.64
C GLU A 22 -11.50 -28.17 8.03
N PRO A 23 -12.04 -27.25 8.86
CA PRO A 23 -12.62 -26.02 8.38
C PRO A 23 -11.59 -25.17 7.62
N PHE A 24 -12.03 -24.49 6.56
CA PHE A 24 -11.19 -23.64 5.75
C PHE A 24 -11.92 -22.37 5.32
N ASN A 25 -11.18 -21.25 5.23
CA ASN A 25 -11.70 -19.97 4.74
C ASN A 25 -11.07 -19.62 3.38
N PHE A 26 -11.93 -19.19 2.46
CA PHE A 26 -11.53 -18.75 1.11
C PHE A 26 -11.89 -17.28 0.94
N ALA A 27 -10.93 -16.48 0.46
CA ALA A 27 -11.18 -15.14 -0.05
C ALA A 27 -11.26 -15.24 -1.58
N GLU A 28 -12.38 -14.86 -2.16
CA GLU A 28 -12.66 -15.04 -3.57
C GLU A 28 -13.43 -13.88 -4.18
N ALA A 29 -13.28 -13.69 -5.47
CA ALA A 29 -14.02 -12.70 -6.24
C ALA A 29 -14.88 -13.42 -7.27
N LEU A 30 -16.18 -13.18 -7.21
CA LEU A 30 -17.18 -13.82 -8.07
C LEU A 30 -17.96 -12.75 -8.86
N LEU A 31 -18.33 -13.06 -10.09
CA LEU A 31 -19.23 -12.24 -10.88
C LEU A 31 -20.69 -12.54 -10.50
N VAL A 32 -21.38 -11.56 -9.93
CA VAL A 32 -22.80 -11.61 -9.61
C VAL A 32 -23.51 -10.58 -10.46
N ASP A 33 -24.41 -11.01 -11.34
CA ASP A 33 -25.14 -10.13 -12.28
C ASP A 33 -24.22 -9.19 -13.09
N GLY A 34 -23.08 -9.72 -13.53
CA GLY A 34 -22.09 -8.98 -14.30
C GLY A 34 -21.24 -7.97 -13.49
N LYS A 35 -21.36 -7.97 -12.16
CA LYS A 35 -20.55 -7.15 -11.25
C LYS A 35 -19.65 -8.04 -10.41
N LEU A 36 -18.44 -7.55 -10.17
CA LEU A 36 -17.47 -8.25 -9.32
C LEU A 36 -17.84 -8.04 -7.85
N HIS A 37 -18.03 -9.12 -7.14
CA HIS A 37 -18.25 -9.17 -5.70
C HIS A 37 -17.12 -9.91 -5.02
N TYR A 38 -16.74 -9.45 -3.83
CA TYR A 38 -15.72 -10.07 -2.99
C TYR A 38 -16.38 -10.82 -1.85
N PHE A 39 -16.10 -12.12 -1.74
CA PHE A 39 -16.64 -12.97 -0.70
C PHE A 39 -15.56 -13.52 0.21
N LEU A 40 -15.88 -13.58 1.51
CA LEU A 40 -15.19 -14.46 2.44
C LEU A 40 -16.09 -15.68 2.65
N THR A 41 -15.63 -16.84 2.19
CA THR A 41 -16.39 -18.09 2.26
C THR A 41 -15.78 -18.97 3.33
N SER A 42 -16.55 -19.28 4.38
CA SER A 42 -16.17 -20.20 5.44
C SER A 42 -16.81 -21.56 5.18
N CYS A 43 -15.99 -22.58 5.02
CA CYS A 43 -16.40 -23.95 4.75
C CYS A 43 -16.09 -24.84 5.96
N THR A 44 -17.10 -25.47 6.53
CA THR A 44 -16.97 -26.37 7.69
C THR A 44 -17.50 -27.76 7.34
N PRO A 45 -16.66 -28.80 7.42
CA PRO A 45 -17.12 -30.18 7.22
C PRO A 45 -17.98 -30.64 8.39
N PHE A 46 -18.97 -31.47 8.12
CA PHE A 46 -19.70 -32.17 9.15
C PHE A 46 -19.65 -33.69 8.93
N ARG A 47 -19.67 -34.43 10.04
CA ARG A 47 -19.52 -35.88 10.04
C ARG A 47 -20.80 -36.56 10.51
N ASP A 48 -21.03 -37.78 10.03
CA ASP A 48 -22.12 -38.65 10.50
C ASP A 48 -21.81 -39.24 11.89
N GLU A 49 -22.76 -39.99 12.43
CA GLU A 49 -22.62 -40.65 13.72
C GLU A 49 -21.45 -41.67 13.77
N ASN A 50 -20.96 -42.10 12.63
CA ASN A 50 -19.81 -43.00 12.49
C ASN A 50 -18.49 -42.25 12.30
N GLY A 51 -18.49 -40.91 12.39
CA GLY A 51 -17.32 -40.08 12.19
C GLY A 51 -16.90 -39.89 10.73
N ARG A 52 -17.66 -40.35 9.74
CA ARG A 52 -17.40 -40.21 8.33
C ARG A 52 -17.87 -38.84 7.86
N LEU A 53 -17.08 -38.21 6.98
CA LEU A 53 -17.44 -36.94 6.34
C LEU A 53 -18.79 -37.14 5.58
N SER A 54 -19.83 -36.42 6.01
CA SER A 54 -21.18 -36.52 5.48
C SER A 54 -21.54 -35.32 4.58
N GLY A 55 -20.86 -34.21 4.76
CA GLY A 55 -21.10 -33.01 3.95
C GLY A 55 -20.27 -31.80 4.41
N MET A 56 -20.60 -30.66 3.85
CA MET A 56 -19.95 -29.38 4.14
C MET A 56 -21.02 -28.28 4.23
N VAL A 57 -20.87 -27.40 5.19
CA VAL A 57 -21.64 -26.16 5.29
C VAL A 57 -20.72 -25.02 4.80
N SER A 58 -21.19 -24.25 3.83
CA SER A 58 -20.49 -23.06 3.32
C SER A 58 -21.29 -21.81 3.64
N VAL A 59 -20.64 -20.84 4.26
CA VAL A 59 -21.21 -19.52 4.56
C VAL A 59 -20.47 -18.49 3.72
N TYR A 60 -21.21 -17.82 2.85
CA TYR A 60 -20.70 -16.74 1.98
C TYR A 60 -20.99 -15.40 2.63
N SER A 61 -19.95 -14.67 3.02
CA SER A 61 -20.05 -13.30 3.54
C SER A 61 -19.65 -12.33 2.44
N ASP A 62 -20.59 -11.51 1.97
CA ASP A 62 -20.29 -10.47 0.98
C ASP A 62 -19.50 -9.33 1.66
N MET A 63 -18.25 -9.19 1.26
CA MET A 63 -17.30 -8.18 1.76
C MET A 63 -17.07 -7.06 0.75
N THR A 64 -17.89 -6.98 -0.32
CA THR A 64 -17.67 -6.08 -1.45
C THR A 64 -17.61 -4.62 -1.01
N GLU A 65 -18.55 -4.17 -0.18
CA GLU A 65 -18.58 -2.79 0.31
C GLU A 65 -17.33 -2.44 1.11
N ILE A 66 -16.91 -3.36 1.99
CA ILE A 66 -15.72 -3.19 2.83
C ILE A 66 -14.47 -3.13 1.95
N ALA A 67 -14.31 -4.07 1.03
CA ALA A 67 -13.18 -4.13 0.11
C ALA A 67 -13.07 -2.87 -0.76
N LEU A 68 -14.20 -2.43 -1.34
CA LEU A 68 -14.24 -1.22 -2.16
C LEU A 68 -13.98 0.05 -1.36
N THR A 69 -14.48 0.13 -0.13
CA THR A 69 -14.24 1.27 0.76
C THR A 69 -12.77 1.37 1.14
N GLN A 70 -12.16 0.25 1.49
CA GLN A 70 -10.74 0.18 1.80
C GLN A 70 -9.87 0.56 0.58
N GLN A 71 -10.22 0.06 -0.61
CA GLN A 71 -9.54 0.42 -1.85
C GLN A 71 -9.65 1.92 -2.16
N ARG A 72 -10.85 2.50 -1.99
CA ARG A 72 -11.06 3.95 -2.18
C ARG A 72 -10.26 4.78 -1.19
N SER A 73 -10.21 4.36 0.07
CA SER A 73 -9.41 5.02 1.11
C SER A 73 -7.91 5.03 0.74
N GLN A 74 -7.37 3.89 0.34
CA GLN A 74 -5.97 3.79 -0.10
C GLN A 74 -5.69 4.66 -1.34
N GLN A 75 -6.59 4.67 -2.31
CA GLN A 75 -6.48 5.54 -3.49
C GLN A 75 -6.53 7.02 -3.11
N MET A 76 -7.39 7.41 -2.18
CA MET A 76 -7.50 8.80 -1.70
C MET A 76 -6.20 9.25 -1.03
N VAL A 77 -5.60 8.44 -0.17
CA VAL A 77 -4.30 8.72 0.45
C VAL A 77 -3.23 8.92 -0.63
N ALA A 78 -3.12 8.01 -1.59
CA ALA A 78 -2.14 8.13 -2.68
C ALA A 78 -2.36 9.39 -3.54
N GLN A 79 -3.61 9.74 -3.84
CA GLN A 79 -3.93 10.95 -4.59
C GLN A 79 -3.61 12.22 -3.80
N THR A 80 -3.86 12.22 -2.50
CA THR A 80 -3.54 13.35 -1.60
C THR A 80 -2.04 13.57 -1.53
N VAL A 81 -1.26 12.50 -1.32
CA VAL A 81 0.21 12.53 -1.36
C VAL A 81 0.72 13.15 -2.67
N ASN A 82 0.20 12.66 -3.81
CA ASN A 82 0.59 13.17 -5.12
C ASN A 82 0.19 14.64 -5.34
N ALA A 83 -0.91 15.09 -4.75
CA ALA A 83 -1.32 16.49 -4.80
C ALA A 83 -0.38 17.39 -3.99
N PHE A 84 0.03 16.95 -2.80
CA PHE A 84 1.03 17.65 -1.99
C PHE A 84 2.38 17.73 -2.71
N VAL A 85 2.87 16.63 -3.27
CA VAL A 85 4.13 16.62 -4.05
C VAL A 85 4.08 17.64 -5.18
N ARG A 86 3.00 17.66 -5.95
CA ARG A 86 2.82 18.64 -7.04
C ARG A 86 2.76 20.08 -6.55
N ALA A 87 2.14 20.32 -5.40
CA ALA A 87 2.09 21.66 -4.81
C ALA A 87 3.50 22.14 -4.40
N ILE A 88 4.33 21.27 -3.85
CA ILE A 88 5.72 21.54 -3.48
C ILE A 88 6.57 21.81 -4.73
N GLU A 89 6.47 20.96 -5.73
CA GLU A 89 7.19 21.12 -7.01
C GLU A 89 6.76 22.35 -7.80
N ALA A 90 5.56 22.88 -7.55
CA ALA A 90 5.10 24.14 -8.13
C ALA A 90 5.76 25.38 -7.50
N VAL A 91 6.17 25.29 -6.21
CA VAL A 91 6.87 26.37 -5.50
C VAL A 91 8.33 26.44 -5.95
N ASP A 92 8.94 25.27 -6.20
CA ASP A 92 10.33 25.20 -6.65
C ASP A 92 10.45 24.41 -7.97
N THR A 93 10.77 25.14 -9.03
CA THR A 93 10.93 24.56 -10.37
C THR A 93 12.11 23.60 -10.49
N TYR A 94 13.12 23.68 -9.61
CA TYR A 94 14.24 22.75 -9.59
C TYR A 94 13.86 21.37 -9.04
N LEU A 95 12.81 21.29 -8.19
CA LEU A 95 12.31 20.02 -7.66
C LEU A 95 11.35 19.30 -8.61
N ARG A 96 10.97 19.95 -9.73
CA ARG A 96 9.98 19.39 -10.64
C ARG A 96 10.42 18.06 -11.22
N GLY A 97 9.65 17.00 -10.91
CA GLY A 97 9.91 15.63 -11.35
C GLY A 97 10.99 14.89 -10.54
N GLN A 98 11.69 15.55 -9.63
CA GLN A 98 12.71 14.92 -8.78
C GLN A 98 12.10 13.88 -7.85
N SER A 99 10.96 14.18 -7.22
CA SER A 99 10.30 13.26 -6.31
C SER A 99 9.91 11.94 -7.00
N ALA A 100 9.34 12.04 -8.21
CA ALA A 100 8.97 10.88 -9.00
C ALA A 100 10.20 10.06 -9.45
N PHE A 101 11.27 10.73 -9.87
CA PHE A 101 12.53 10.09 -10.27
C PHE A 101 13.18 9.37 -9.07
N THR A 102 13.26 10.03 -7.91
CA THR A 102 13.82 9.44 -6.68
C THR A 102 13.00 8.21 -6.26
N ALA A 103 11.67 8.28 -6.34
CA ALA A 103 10.82 7.16 -6.01
C ALA A 103 11.01 5.96 -6.97
N GLN A 104 11.14 6.22 -8.27
CA GLN A 104 11.44 5.17 -9.26
C GLN A 104 12.80 4.54 -9.00
N LEU A 105 13.82 5.34 -8.74
CA LEU A 105 15.17 4.89 -8.47
C LEU A 105 15.23 4.05 -7.19
N ALA A 106 14.60 4.52 -6.10
CA ALA A 106 14.54 3.80 -4.82
C ALA A 106 13.91 2.41 -4.98
N VAL A 107 12.78 2.33 -5.69
CA VAL A 107 12.11 1.05 -5.99
C VAL A 107 12.99 0.14 -6.86
N ALA A 108 13.61 0.68 -7.90
CA ALA A 108 14.49 -0.11 -8.77
C ALA A 108 15.70 -0.67 -8.02
N LEU A 109 16.32 0.13 -7.14
CA LEU A 109 17.44 -0.31 -6.29
C LEU A 109 16.99 -1.38 -5.30
N ALA A 110 15.85 -1.21 -4.63
CA ALA A 110 15.31 -2.19 -3.71
C ALA A 110 15.08 -3.55 -4.41
N CYS A 111 14.43 -3.54 -5.57
CA CYS A 111 14.24 -4.74 -6.39
C CYS A 111 15.59 -5.39 -6.79
N GLY A 112 16.58 -4.57 -7.17
CA GLY A 112 17.92 -5.05 -7.51
C GLY A 112 18.67 -5.67 -6.33
N LEU A 113 18.36 -5.25 -5.10
CA LEU A 113 18.88 -5.81 -3.84
C LEU A 113 18.07 -7.01 -3.32
N GLY A 114 17.03 -7.43 -4.03
CA GLY A 114 16.20 -8.58 -3.67
C GLY A 114 14.98 -8.26 -2.81
N HIS A 115 14.71 -6.99 -2.52
CA HIS A 115 13.49 -6.56 -1.83
C HIS A 115 12.36 -6.39 -2.84
N SER A 116 11.41 -7.33 -2.87
CA SER A 116 10.30 -7.35 -3.84
C SER A 116 8.92 -7.41 -3.19
N ASP A 117 8.84 -7.37 -1.86
CA ASP A 117 7.57 -7.36 -1.17
C ASP A 117 6.83 -6.03 -1.38
N ALA A 118 5.50 -6.11 -1.53
CA ALA A 118 4.67 -4.99 -1.90
C ALA A 118 4.68 -3.86 -0.86
N GLU A 119 4.81 -4.21 0.42
CA GLU A 119 4.82 -3.27 1.54
C GLU A 119 6.09 -2.42 1.54
N THR A 120 7.26 -3.05 1.43
CA THR A 120 8.55 -2.35 1.33
C THR A 120 8.59 -1.43 0.11
N LEU A 121 8.16 -1.90 -1.07
CA LEU A 121 8.17 -1.08 -2.27
C LEU A 121 7.19 0.10 -2.19
N ALA A 122 6.02 -0.09 -1.57
CA ALA A 122 5.06 0.98 -1.34
C ALA A 122 5.60 2.01 -0.34
N THR A 123 6.23 1.56 0.74
CA THR A 123 6.89 2.42 1.74
C THR A 123 7.98 3.28 1.10
N LEU A 124 8.91 2.68 0.36
CA LEU A 124 10.01 3.39 -0.30
C LEU A 124 9.48 4.40 -1.33
N ARG A 125 8.50 4.02 -2.12
CA ARG A 125 7.88 4.92 -3.10
C ARG A 125 7.24 6.13 -2.45
N THR A 126 6.48 5.91 -1.38
CA THR A 126 5.78 6.98 -0.66
C THR A 126 6.77 7.88 0.07
N ALA A 127 7.75 7.31 0.78
CA ALA A 127 8.79 8.05 1.48
C ALA A 127 9.62 8.91 0.53
N ALA A 128 10.06 8.36 -0.61
CA ALA A 128 10.82 9.09 -1.61
C ALA A 128 10.02 10.25 -2.22
N ASN A 129 8.73 10.06 -2.50
CA ASN A 129 7.86 11.12 -2.99
C ASN A 129 7.70 12.26 -1.97
N LEU A 130 7.64 11.93 -0.67
CA LEU A 130 7.41 12.90 0.41
C LEU A 130 8.71 13.45 1.02
N SER A 131 9.87 12.93 0.68
CA SER A 131 11.16 13.31 1.27
C SER A 131 11.46 14.80 1.19
N HIS A 132 10.99 15.47 0.14
CA HIS A 132 11.22 16.89 -0.09
C HIS A 132 10.18 17.84 0.54
N VAL A 133 9.12 17.30 1.20
CA VAL A 133 8.05 18.13 1.81
C VAL A 133 8.60 19.16 2.76
N GLY A 134 9.59 18.79 3.57
CA GLY A 134 10.21 19.71 4.54
C GLY A 134 11.03 20.85 3.92
N MET A 135 11.37 20.79 2.62
CA MET A 135 12.10 21.86 1.94
C MET A 135 11.32 23.17 1.86
N ILE A 136 9.98 23.12 1.95
CA ILE A 136 9.13 24.33 2.01
C ILE A 136 9.52 25.24 3.19
N GLN A 137 10.03 24.69 4.28
CA GLN A 137 10.42 25.46 5.47
C GLN A 137 11.83 26.04 5.39
N LEU A 138 12.58 25.72 4.34
CA LEU A 138 13.92 26.26 4.15
C LEU A 138 13.88 27.61 3.43
N PRO A 139 14.87 28.50 3.71
CA PRO A 139 15.01 29.77 3.00
C PRO A 139 15.17 29.52 1.49
N LYS A 140 14.42 30.30 0.69
CA LYS A 140 14.45 30.18 -0.77
C LYS A 140 15.85 30.43 -1.35
N GLU A 141 16.60 31.34 -0.73
CA GLU A 141 17.96 31.70 -1.09
C GLU A 141 18.90 30.47 -1.00
N LEU A 142 18.67 29.59 -0.03
CA LEU A 142 19.43 28.34 0.11
C LEU A 142 19.11 27.37 -1.02
N LEU A 143 17.83 27.22 -1.36
CA LEU A 143 17.37 26.28 -2.38
C LEU A 143 17.77 26.69 -3.79
N THR A 144 17.87 28.01 -4.05
CA THR A 144 18.19 28.55 -5.37
C THR A 144 19.66 28.93 -5.53
N LYS A 145 20.50 28.67 -4.52
CA LYS A 145 21.93 29.04 -4.55
C LYS A 145 22.65 28.28 -5.65
N THR A 146 23.27 29.02 -6.54
CA THR A 146 24.17 28.49 -7.56
C THR A 146 25.62 28.48 -7.00
N GLY A 147 26.13 27.28 -6.74
CA GLY A 147 27.51 27.13 -6.24
C GLY A 147 27.59 26.14 -5.06
N MET A 148 28.78 26.04 -4.46
CA MET A 148 28.99 25.12 -3.34
C MET A 148 28.31 25.66 -2.07
N LEU A 149 27.61 24.80 -1.37
CA LEU A 149 27.05 25.10 -0.05
C LEU A 149 28.15 25.05 1.01
N SER A 150 28.13 25.99 1.97
CA SER A 150 28.96 25.92 3.17
C SER A 150 28.52 24.75 4.06
N GLU A 151 29.31 24.38 5.06
CA GLU A 151 28.92 23.33 6.02
C GLU A 151 27.69 23.73 6.82
N GLU A 152 27.52 24.98 7.18
CA GLU A 152 26.34 25.52 7.88
C GLU A 152 25.11 25.44 6.99
N GLU A 153 25.23 25.77 5.72
CA GLU A 153 24.15 25.68 4.73
C GLU A 153 23.73 24.22 4.49
N ARG A 154 24.71 23.30 4.43
CA ARG A 154 24.42 21.86 4.33
C ARG A 154 23.72 21.34 5.57
N ALA A 155 24.16 21.76 6.77
CA ALA A 155 23.52 21.41 8.02
C ALA A 155 22.07 21.92 8.08
N LEU A 156 21.83 23.15 7.57
CA LEU A 156 20.49 23.70 7.46
C LEU A 156 19.64 22.94 6.45
N LEU A 157 20.21 22.58 5.30
CA LEU A 157 19.52 21.80 4.28
C LEU A 157 19.06 20.44 4.83
N ARG A 158 19.90 19.74 5.59
CA ARG A 158 19.54 18.45 6.20
C ARG A 158 18.36 18.52 7.20
N LYS A 159 18.07 19.70 7.76
CA LYS A 159 16.92 19.89 8.65
C LYS A 159 15.57 19.65 7.96
N HIS A 160 15.52 19.68 6.62
CA HIS A 160 14.26 19.41 5.91
C HIS A 160 13.67 18.02 6.24
N VAL A 161 14.50 17.04 6.59
CA VAL A 161 14.03 15.71 7.02
C VAL A 161 13.20 15.80 8.31
N GLY A 162 13.70 16.56 9.30
CA GLY A 162 12.95 16.82 10.52
C GLY A 162 11.66 17.59 10.26
N PHE A 163 11.70 18.59 9.40
CA PHE A 163 10.51 19.36 9.00
C PHE A 163 9.48 18.49 8.25
N ALA A 164 9.96 17.57 7.39
CA ALA A 164 9.08 16.62 6.72
C ALA A 164 8.41 15.67 7.73
N ARG A 165 9.18 15.13 8.67
CA ARG A 165 8.64 14.28 9.75
C ARG A 165 7.57 15.02 10.56
N ASP A 166 7.85 16.25 10.98
CA ASP A 166 6.95 17.04 11.82
C ASP A 166 5.67 17.42 11.05
N ALA A 167 5.78 17.73 9.75
CA ALA A 167 4.64 18.05 8.89
C ALA A 167 3.74 16.85 8.60
N LEU A 168 4.28 15.64 8.64
CA LEU A 168 3.59 14.40 8.27
C LEU A 168 3.23 13.53 9.49
N ALA A 169 3.58 13.98 10.71
CA ALA A 169 3.47 13.18 11.94
C ALA A 169 2.04 12.67 12.24
N ASP A 170 1.03 13.45 11.89
CA ASP A 170 -0.38 13.13 12.16
C ASP A 170 -1.02 12.26 11.07
N ILE A 171 -0.26 11.90 10.00
CA ILE A 171 -0.78 11.10 8.90
C ILE A 171 -0.47 9.63 9.14
N ASP A 172 -1.51 8.83 9.29
CA ASP A 172 -1.38 7.37 9.30
C ASP A 172 -1.31 6.84 7.84
N PHE A 173 -0.11 6.47 7.41
CA PHE A 173 0.12 5.88 6.09
C PHE A 173 -0.20 4.38 6.05
N GLY A 174 -0.42 3.73 7.19
CA GLY A 174 -0.47 2.27 7.32
C GLY A 174 0.84 1.57 6.91
N LEU A 175 1.92 2.33 6.76
CA LEU A 175 3.26 1.92 6.31
C LEU A 175 4.31 2.72 7.08
N PRO A 176 5.55 2.21 7.30
CA PRO A 176 6.60 2.91 8.04
C PRO A 176 7.27 4.04 7.22
N VAL A 177 6.46 4.92 6.63
CA VAL A 177 6.92 6.00 5.73
C VAL A 177 7.77 7.03 6.46
N LEU A 178 7.35 7.44 7.66
CA LEU A 178 8.07 8.44 8.45
C LEU A 178 9.44 7.94 8.89
N GLU A 179 9.52 6.66 9.25
CA GLU A 179 10.79 6.02 9.61
C GLU A 179 11.75 6.03 8.41
N ALA A 180 11.28 5.62 7.24
CA ALA A 180 12.06 5.64 6.01
C ALA A 180 12.55 7.05 5.63
N ILE A 181 11.72 8.10 5.84
CA ILE A 181 12.13 9.50 5.61
C ILE A 181 13.21 9.92 6.61
N THR A 182 13.07 9.59 7.89
CA THR A 182 14.03 10.01 8.92
C THR A 182 15.40 9.39 8.77
N GLN A 183 15.49 8.17 8.23
CA GLN A 183 16.73 7.44 8.00
C GLN A 183 17.42 7.81 6.66
N MET A 184 16.90 8.78 5.91
CA MET A 184 17.36 9.10 4.56
C MET A 184 18.84 9.55 4.50
N TYR A 185 19.44 10.00 5.62
CA TYR A 185 20.83 10.45 5.72
C TYR A 185 21.69 9.61 6.67
N GLU A 186 21.18 8.46 7.11
CA GLU A 186 21.97 7.50 7.89
C GLU A 186 22.70 6.52 6.97
#